data_0aaa9c25a7279f816f6cd1cfd3befcce
#
_entry.id   0aaa9c25a7279f816f6cd1cfd3befcce
#
_cell.length_a   1.000
_cell.length_b   1.000
_cell.length_c   1.000
_cell.angle_alpha   90.00
_cell.angle_beta   90.00
_cell.angle_gamma   90.00
#
_symmetry.space_group_name_H-M   'P 1'
#
loop_
_entity.id
_entity.type
_entity.pdbx_description
1 polymer ?
#
loop_
_entity_poly.entity_id
_entity_poly.type
_entity_poly.pdbx_seq_one_letter_code
_entity_poly.pdbx_strand_id
1 'polypeptide(L)'
;MGNYPEIIRWGIIGCGDVTERKSGPAYQKTEGFALHAVMRRDADKAADYAKRHNVPKYYSDAAALINDPEIDAVYIATPPDTHAHYALMVASAGKPCCIEKPMAPSYEECVAISNAFQAKGLPLFVAYYRRSLPRFLKIKEWIDNGNIGDVRHINWYLSKTPSPVDISGEYNWRTDANIAKAGYFEDLASHGLDLFVLYFGNVVKVSGNSLNQQGLYSAKDAVAASWVHESGVTGTGSWNFGSFERADRVEIIGSNGKIEFAVFDDVPLVLTTENERQEIEIPHPENIQLYHVKNMNDHLRGAIQHPSTGVTGAHTNWILDSIIA
;
A
#
# COMPACT_ATOMS: atom_id res chain seq x y z
N MET A 1 11.98 -2.15 -22.93
CA MET A 1 12.05 -3.28 -21.98
C MET A 1 13.45 -3.34 -21.44
N GLY A 2 13.62 -3.30 -20.11
CA GLY A 2 14.95 -3.38 -19.50
C GLY A 2 15.52 -4.79 -19.69
N ASN A 3 16.81 -4.89 -19.99
CA ASN A 3 17.49 -6.17 -20.09
C ASN A 3 17.93 -6.62 -18.69
N TYR A 4 16.99 -7.16 -17.90
CA TYR A 4 17.26 -7.65 -16.55
C TYR A 4 17.88 -9.05 -16.57
N PRO A 5 18.77 -9.40 -15.60
CA PRO A 5 19.33 -10.74 -15.48
C PRO A 5 18.23 -11.79 -15.22
N GLU A 6 18.52 -13.07 -15.47
CA GLU A 6 17.59 -14.17 -15.18
C GLU A 6 17.11 -14.15 -13.73
N ILE A 7 18.02 -13.93 -12.79
CA ILE A 7 17.71 -13.70 -11.37
C ILE A 7 17.94 -12.23 -11.03
N ILE A 8 16.91 -11.50 -10.67
CA ILE A 8 16.98 -10.11 -10.22
C ILE A 8 17.24 -10.11 -8.72
N ARG A 9 18.37 -9.54 -8.30
CA ARG A 9 18.81 -9.50 -6.90
C ARG A 9 18.30 -8.24 -6.21
N TRP A 10 17.43 -8.41 -5.24
CA TRP A 10 16.81 -7.34 -4.48
C TRP A 10 17.56 -7.04 -3.20
N GLY A 11 17.73 -5.75 -2.90
CA GLY A 11 18.15 -5.24 -1.59
C GLY A 11 16.98 -4.60 -0.85
N ILE A 12 16.82 -4.87 0.46
CA ILE A 12 15.81 -4.23 1.32
C ILE A 12 16.46 -3.17 2.20
N ILE A 13 15.97 -1.93 2.13
CA ILE A 13 16.30 -0.85 3.07
C ILE A 13 15.20 -0.78 4.12
N GLY A 14 15.53 -1.04 5.40
CA GLY A 14 14.57 -1.04 6.50
C GLY A 14 13.99 -2.43 6.80
N CYS A 15 14.85 -3.45 6.98
CA CYS A 15 14.41 -4.79 7.37
C CYS A 15 13.86 -4.80 8.80
N GLY A 16 12.55 -4.59 8.94
CA GLY A 16 11.78 -4.54 10.17
C GLY A 16 10.52 -5.41 10.09
N ASP A 17 9.52 -5.14 10.93
CA ASP A 17 8.33 -5.97 11.12
C ASP A 17 7.59 -6.32 9.83
N VAL A 18 7.44 -5.35 8.91
CA VAL A 18 6.73 -5.58 7.64
C VAL A 18 7.45 -6.61 6.77
N THR A 19 8.78 -6.65 6.83
CA THR A 19 9.60 -7.55 6.03
C THR A 19 9.75 -8.94 6.65
N GLU A 20 9.48 -9.10 7.94
CA GLU A 20 9.60 -10.41 8.62
C GLU A 20 8.66 -11.46 8.00
N ARG A 21 7.40 -11.10 7.76
CA ARG A 21 6.36 -12.04 7.32
C ARG A 21 5.62 -11.61 6.06
N LYS A 22 5.48 -10.31 5.84
CA LYS A 22 4.60 -9.79 4.78
C LYS A 22 5.30 -9.71 3.43
N SER A 23 6.48 -9.09 3.36
CA SER A 23 7.18 -8.80 2.10
C SER A 23 8.47 -9.57 1.91
N GLY A 24 9.38 -9.64 2.88
CA GLY A 24 10.69 -10.31 2.72
C GLY A 24 10.59 -11.73 2.13
N PRO A 25 9.77 -12.64 2.73
CA PRO A 25 9.57 -13.97 2.16
C PRO A 25 8.94 -13.97 0.76
N ALA A 26 8.17 -12.94 0.40
CA ALA A 26 7.59 -12.84 -0.95
C ALA A 26 8.67 -12.68 -2.02
N TYR A 27 9.74 -11.90 -1.76
CA TYR A 27 10.87 -11.77 -2.67
C TYR A 27 11.66 -13.09 -2.81
N GLN A 28 11.75 -13.88 -1.74
CA GLN A 28 12.44 -15.18 -1.77
C GLN A 28 11.61 -16.28 -2.46
N LYS A 29 10.27 -16.19 -2.39
CA LYS A 29 9.34 -17.17 -2.98
C LYS A 29 8.96 -16.84 -4.44
N THR A 30 9.37 -15.68 -4.97
CA THR A 30 9.07 -15.28 -6.35
C THR A 30 10.14 -15.81 -7.27
N GLU A 31 9.77 -16.65 -8.22
CA GLU A 31 10.68 -17.14 -9.25
C GLU A 31 11.28 -15.97 -10.03
N GLY A 32 12.58 -16.06 -10.36
CA GLY A 32 13.32 -14.97 -11.00
C GLY A 32 13.76 -13.83 -10.06
N PHE A 33 13.45 -13.90 -8.77
CA PHE A 33 13.92 -12.96 -7.74
C PHE A 33 14.82 -13.66 -6.71
N ALA A 34 15.76 -12.91 -6.15
CA ALA A 34 16.51 -13.29 -4.96
C ALA A 34 16.59 -12.13 -3.99
N LEU A 35 16.26 -12.35 -2.73
CA LEU A 35 16.58 -11.40 -1.67
C LEU A 35 18.07 -11.54 -1.34
N HIS A 36 18.88 -10.59 -1.82
CA HIS A 36 20.34 -10.69 -1.79
C HIS A 36 20.99 -9.87 -0.68
N ALA A 37 20.37 -8.76 -0.28
CA ALA A 37 20.88 -7.91 0.78
C ALA A 37 19.75 -7.30 1.62
N VAL A 38 20.07 -7.00 2.88
CA VAL A 38 19.19 -6.23 3.76
C VAL A 38 19.98 -5.14 4.47
N MET A 39 19.30 -4.04 4.79
CA MET A 39 19.90 -2.91 5.50
C MET A 39 19.03 -2.49 6.69
N ARG A 40 19.66 -2.24 7.81
CA ARG A 40 19.11 -1.56 8.97
C ARG A 40 20.19 -0.74 9.65
N ARG A 41 19.88 0.49 10.14
CA ARG A 41 20.86 1.36 10.82
C ARG A 41 21.56 0.68 12.00
N ASP A 42 20.87 -0.20 12.68
CA ASP A 42 21.42 -1.09 13.72
C ASP A 42 22.03 -2.32 13.01
N ALA A 43 23.36 -2.38 12.99
CA ALA A 43 24.11 -3.43 12.29
C ALA A 43 23.85 -4.83 12.86
N ASP A 44 23.70 -4.95 14.19
CA ASP A 44 23.45 -6.25 14.84
C ASP A 44 22.07 -6.79 14.44
N LYS A 45 21.05 -5.93 14.38
CA LYS A 45 19.73 -6.30 13.92
C LYS A 45 19.68 -6.61 12.42
N ALA A 46 20.50 -5.94 11.60
CA ALA A 46 20.64 -6.28 10.20
C ALA A 46 21.28 -7.66 10.00
N ALA A 47 22.35 -7.94 10.75
CA ALA A 47 23.02 -9.24 10.75
C ALA A 47 22.11 -10.38 11.25
N ASP A 48 21.34 -10.16 12.33
CA ASP A 48 20.37 -11.10 12.85
C ASP A 48 19.29 -11.43 11.81
N TYR A 49 18.70 -10.39 11.18
CA TYR A 49 17.71 -10.57 10.12
C TYR A 49 18.29 -11.40 8.96
N ALA A 50 19.48 -11.02 8.46
CA ALA A 50 20.15 -11.72 7.37
C ALA A 50 20.37 -13.20 7.69
N LYS A 51 20.84 -13.51 8.92
CA LYS A 51 21.04 -14.88 9.38
C LYS A 51 19.73 -15.68 9.45
N ARG A 52 18.67 -15.12 10.05
CA ARG A 52 17.38 -15.81 10.21
C ARG A 52 16.66 -16.07 8.89
N HIS A 53 16.84 -15.18 7.92
CA HIS A 53 16.20 -15.26 6.61
C HIS A 53 17.12 -15.78 5.49
N ASN A 54 18.33 -16.25 5.82
CA ASN A 54 19.32 -16.73 4.86
C ASN A 54 19.63 -15.71 3.76
N VAL A 55 19.76 -14.42 4.11
CA VAL A 55 20.13 -13.36 3.16
C VAL A 55 21.64 -13.25 3.13
N PRO A 56 22.29 -13.27 1.94
CA PRO A 56 23.77 -13.33 1.82
C PRO A 56 24.50 -12.13 2.40
N LYS A 57 23.93 -10.92 2.28
CA LYS A 57 24.59 -9.67 2.68
C LYS A 57 23.72 -8.85 3.61
N TYR A 58 24.36 -8.08 4.49
CA TYR A 58 23.70 -7.06 5.30
C TYR A 58 24.53 -5.79 5.38
N TYR A 59 23.86 -4.67 5.59
CA TYR A 59 24.44 -3.34 5.63
C TYR A 59 23.87 -2.54 6.79
N SER A 60 24.66 -1.60 7.35
CA SER A 60 24.18 -0.58 8.27
C SER A 60 24.01 0.79 7.58
N ASP A 61 24.49 0.91 6.35
CA ASP A 61 24.40 2.10 5.50
C ASP A 61 23.63 1.81 4.20
N ALA A 62 22.63 2.64 3.91
CA ALA A 62 21.80 2.49 2.73
C ALA A 62 22.56 2.80 1.43
N ALA A 63 23.50 3.76 1.45
CA ALA A 63 24.29 4.10 0.27
C ALA A 63 25.19 2.92 -0.16
N ALA A 64 25.75 2.19 0.81
CA ALA A 64 26.52 0.97 0.53
C ALA A 64 25.67 -0.10 -0.14
N LEU A 65 24.44 -0.35 0.33
CA LEU A 65 23.51 -1.30 -0.30
C LEU A 65 23.11 -0.83 -1.71
N ILE A 66 22.71 0.45 -1.86
CA ILE A 66 22.24 1.00 -3.13
C ILE A 66 23.30 0.92 -4.21
N ASN A 67 24.58 1.18 -3.86
CA ASN A 67 25.70 1.20 -4.80
C ASN A 67 26.39 -0.16 -4.98
N ASP A 68 25.96 -1.20 -4.28
CA ASP A 68 26.50 -2.56 -4.50
C ASP A 68 26.14 -3.04 -5.91
N PRO A 69 27.15 -3.40 -6.76
CA PRO A 69 26.89 -3.90 -8.11
C PRO A 69 26.19 -5.26 -8.15
N GLU A 70 26.14 -5.98 -7.03
CA GLU A 70 25.38 -7.24 -6.94
C GLU A 70 23.90 -7.03 -6.57
N ILE A 71 23.43 -5.79 -6.43
CA ILE A 71 22.02 -5.45 -6.20
C ILE A 71 21.46 -4.85 -7.49
N ASP A 72 20.43 -5.47 -8.02
CA ASP A 72 19.80 -5.07 -9.29
C ASP A 72 18.58 -4.14 -9.04
N ALA A 73 17.90 -4.28 -7.91
CA ALA A 73 16.69 -3.52 -7.55
C ALA A 73 16.58 -3.33 -6.03
N VAL A 74 15.87 -2.30 -5.58
CA VAL A 74 15.79 -1.93 -4.17
C VAL A 74 14.34 -1.84 -3.70
N TYR A 75 14.05 -2.43 -2.53
CA TYR A 75 12.80 -2.26 -1.81
C TYR A 75 13.03 -1.39 -0.56
N ILE A 76 12.24 -0.32 -0.43
CA ILE A 76 12.28 0.61 0.69
C ILE A 76 11.10 0.31 1.62
N ALA A 77 11.41 -0.13 2.85
CA ALA A 77 10.43 -0.54 3.87
C ALA A 77 10.67 0.19 5.21
N THR A 78 11.18 1.39 5.14
CA THR A 78 11.39 2.30 6.28
C THR A 78 10.09 3.05 6.64
N PRO A 79 10.04 3.89 7.69
CA PRO A 79 8.94 4.82 7.87
C PRO A 79 8.84 5.85 6.72
N PRO A 80 7.61 6.37 6.43
CA PRO A 80 7.34 7.18 5.24
C PRO A 80 8.17 8.45 5.09
N ASP A 81 8.57 9.07 6.20
CA ASP A 81 9.39 10.29 6.25
C ASP A 81 10.78 10.14 5.62
N THR A 82 11.24 8.90 5.42
CA THR A 82 12.55 8.61 4.80
C THR A 82 12.41 8.07 3.37
N HIS A 83 11.20 7.80 2.90
CA HIS A 83 10.98 7.18 1.58
C HIS A 83 11.54 8.03 0.44
N ALA A 84 11.26 9.34 0.43
CA ALA A 84 11.73 10.23 -0.63
C ALA A 84 13.25 10.27 -0.69
N HIS A 85 13.92 10.37 0.45
CA HIS A 85 15.38 10.39 0.52
C HIS A 85 15.99 9.14 -0.14
N TYR A 86 15.58 7.96 0.29
CA TYR A 86 16.14 6.71 -0.27
C TYR A 86 15.72 6.45 -1.71
N ALA A 87 14.47 6.77 -2.08
CA ALA A 87 13.98 6.59 -3.44
C ALA A 87 14.78 7.41 -4.47
N LEU A 88 15.08 8.67 -4.15
CA LEU A 88 15.89 9.53 -5.00
C LEU A 88 17.34 9.02 -5.14
N MET A 89 17.92 8.45 -4.07
CA MET A 89 19.23 7.78 -4.15
C MET A 89 19.17 6.55 -5.07
N VAL A 90 18.13 5.70 -4.96
CA VAL A 90 17.93 4.53 -5.82
C VAL A 90 17.75 4.95 -7.28
N ALA A 91 16.92 5.97 -7.54
CA ALA A 91 16.76 6.53 -8.88
C ALA A 91 18.10 7.05 -9.43
N SER A 92 18.91 7.74 -8.61
CA SER A 92 20.23 8.23 -9.00
C SER A 92 21.17 7.08 -9.37
N ALA A 93 21.12 5.96 -8.66
CA ALA A 93 21.89 4.74 -8.95
C ALA A 93 21.40 3.95 -10.17
N GLY A 94 20.27 4.36 -10.80
CA GLY A 94 19.76 3.71 -12.01
C GLY A 94 19.06 2.37 -11.76
N LYS A 95 18.52 2.13 -10.58
CA LYS A 95 17.90 0.86 -10.19
C LYS A 95 16.38 0.97 -10.08
N PRO A 96 15.61 -0.07 -10.47
CA PRO A 96 14.20 -0.19 -10.13
C PRO A 96 13.96 -0.14 -8.64
N CYS A 97 12.78 0.39 -8.24
CA CYS A 97 12.43 0.53 -6.84
C CYS A 97 11.01 0.05 -6.56
N CYS A 98 10.82 -0.57 -5.39
CA CYS A 98 9.53 -0.69 -4.73
C CYS A 98 9.56 0.11 -3.43
N ILE A 99 8.51 0.87 -3.13
CA ILE A 99 8.40 1.67 -1.89
C ILE A 99 7.19 1.19 -1.10
N GLU A 100 7.34 1.05 0.23
CA GLU A 100 6.18 0.83 1.10
C GLU A 100 5.19 1.99 1.03
N LYS A 101 3.96 1.66 1.33
CA LYS A 101 2.88 2.65 1.42
C LYS A 101 2.78 3.26 2.84
N PRO A 102 2.30 4.49 2.98
CA PRO A 102 2.10 5.47 1.92
C PRO A 102 3.44 5.83 1.25
N MET A 103 3.39 6.22 -0.03
CA MET A 103 4.58 6.39 -0.86
C MET A 103 5.56 7.45 -0.31
N ALA A 104 5.03 8.52 0.28
CA ALA A 104 5.75 9.57 0.99
C ALA A 104 4.77 10.31 1.92
N PRO A 105 5.24 11.22 2.82
CA PRO A 105 4.38 12.01 3.70
C PRO A 105 3.48 13.03 2.97
N SER A 106 3.80 13.42 1.74
CA SER A 106 3.02 14.38 0.95
C SER A 106 2.92 14.00 -0.52
N TYR A 107 1.88 14.53 -1.19
CA TYR A 107 1.70 14.38 -2.64
C TYR A 107 2.88 14.96 -3.42
N GLU A 108 3.39 16.13 -3.02
CA GLU A 108 4.50 16.80 -3.69
C GLU A 108 5.76 15.91 -3.69
N GLU A 109 6.07 15.26 -2.58
CA GLU A 109 7.18 14.31 -2.50
C GLU A 109 6.94 13.08 -3.39
N CYS A 110 5.72 12.57 -3.43
CA CYS A 110 5.36 11.46 -4.32
C CYS A 110 5.56 11.82 -5.80
N VAL A 111 5.19 13.04 -6.19
CA VAL A 111 5.42 13.55 -7.56
C VAL A 111 6.92 13.68 -7.85
N ALA A 112 7.70 14.21 -6.91
CA ALA A 112 9.15 14.34 -7.07
C ALA A 112 9.82 12.97 -7.28
N ILE A 113 9.44 11.96 -6.47
CA ILE A 113 9.91 10.59 -6.62
C ILE A 113 9.51 10.03 -8.00
N SER A 114 8.23 10.12 -8.37
CA SER A 114 7.73 9.60 -9.64
C SER A 114 8.45 10.21 -10.84
N ASN A 115 8.66 11.52 -10.84
CA ASN A 115 9.37 12.24 -11.89
C ASN A 115 10.84 11.80 -12.00
N ALA A 116 11.52 11.55 -10.87
CA ALA A 116 12.91 11.10 -10.86
C ALA A 116 13.08 9.72 -11.53
N PHE A 117 12.16 8.79 -11.28
CA PHE A 117 12.16 7.47 -11.92
C PHE A 117 11.76 7.55 -13.39
N GLN A 118 10.72 8.32 -13.71
CA GLN A 118 10.24 8.52 -15.07
C GLN A 118 11.33 9.15 -15.97
N ALA A 119 12.04 10.15 -15.49
CA ALA A 119 13.12 10.83 -16.22
C ALA A 119 14.26 9.87 -16.62
N LYS A 120 14.42 8.76 -15.91
CA LYS A 120 15.41 7.72 -16.18
C LYS A 120 14.84 6.46 -16.84
N GLY A 121 13.52 6.43 -17.09
CA GLY A 121 12.85 5.25 -17.63
C GLY A 121 12.90 4.02 -16.69
N LEU A 122 12.98 4.26 -15.38
CA LEU A 122 13.11 3.22 -14.37
C LEU A 122 11.74 2.81 -13.82
N PRO A 123 11.48 1.50 -13.61
CA PRO A 123 10.28 1.04 -12.92
C PRO A 123 10.24 1.51 -11.47
N LEU A 124 9.07 2.03 -11.08
CA LEU A 124 8.76 2.40 -9.70
C LEU A 124 7.43 1.75 -9.31
N PHE A 125 7.47 0.92 -8.28
CA PHE A 125 6.32 0.25 -7.68
C PHE A 125 6.02 0.82 -6.30
N VAL A 126 4.75 0.81 -5.90
CA VAL A 126 4.33 1.15 -4.54
C VAL A 126 3.58 -0.03 -3.94
N ALA A 127 3.85 -0.38 -2.70
CA ALA A 127 3.37 -1.62 -2.07
C ALA A 127 1.86 -1.60 -1.72
N TYR A 128 1.02 -1.10 -2.62
CA TYR A 128 -0.43 -1.26 -2.57
C TYR A 128 -0.82 -2.66 -3.07
N TYR A 129 -0.37 -3.66 -2.33
CA TYR A 129 -0.46 -5.08 -2.68
C TYR A 129 -1.89 -5.62 -2.84
N ARG A 130 -2.88 -4.92 -2.29
CA ARG A 130 -4.29 -5.31 -2.41
C ARG A 130 -4.77 -5.32 -3.85
N ARG A 131 -4.21 -4.48 -4.72
CA ARG A 131 -4.47 -4.48 -6.18
C ARG A 131 -4.15 -5.82 -6.86
N SER A 132 -3.33 -6.67 -6.21
CA SER A 132 -2.90 -7.96 -6.74
C SER A 132 -3.52 -9.16 -6.02
N LEU A 133 -4.27 -8.94 -4.93
CA LEU A 133 -4.84 -10.03 -4.14
C LEU A 133 -6.09 -10.63 -4.83
N PRO A 134 -6.20 -11.96 -4.93
CA PRO A 134 -7.32 -12.63 -5.63
C PRO A 134 -8.70 -12.17 -5.17
N ARG A 135 -8.90 -11.94 -3.86
CA ARG A 135 -10.18 -11.47 -3.33
C ARG A 135 -10.61 -10.11 -3.89
N PHE A 136 -9.68 -9.16 -4.03
CA PHE A 136 -9.98 -7.84 -4.57
C PHE A 136 -10.08 -7.84 -6.10
N LEU A 137 -9.35 -8.73 -6.77
CA LEU A 137 -9.53 -8.97 -8.20
C LEU A 137 -10.88 -9.62 -8.51
N LYS A 138 -11.42 -10.45 -7.61
CA LYS A 138 -12.78 -11.00 -7.75
C LYS A 138 -13.86 -9.92 -7.67
N ILE A 139 -13.70 -8.92 -6.81
CA ILE A 139 -14.59 -7.77 -6.76
C ILE A 139 -14.52 -7.00 -8.08
N LYS A 140 -13.31 -6.76 -8.60
CA LYS A 140 -13.13 -6.11 -9.90
C LYS A 140 -13.79 -6.89 -11.03
N GLU A 141 -13.64 -8.21 -11.04
CA GLU A 141 -14.32 -9.10 -12.01
C GLU A 141 -15.85 -8.92 -11.96
N TRP A 142 -16.47 -8.90 -10.78
CA TRP A 142 -17.91 -8.66 -10.65
C TRP A 142 -18.34 -7.29 -11.18
N ILE A 143 -17.54 -6.26 -10.92
CA ILE A 143 -17.79 -4.90 -11.42
C ILE A 143 -17.66 -4.85 -12.95
N ASP A 144 -16.55 -5.36 -13.49
CA ASP A 144 -16.25 -5.35 -14.93
C ASP A 144 -17.28 -6.17 -15.75
N ASN A 145 -17.80 -7.26 -15.17
CA ASN A 145 -18.84 -8.09 -15.77
C ASN A 145 -20.26 -7.48 -15.65
N GLY A 146 -20.40 -6.33 -14.96
CA GLY A 146 -21.70 -5.67 -14.80
C GLY A 146 -22.67 -6.40 -13.87
N ASN A 147 -22.17 -7.27 -12.96
CA ASN A 147 -23.02 -8.06 -12.07
C ASN A 147 -23.97 -7.22 -11.21
N ILE A 148 -23.59 -5.99 -10.87
CA ILE A 148 -24.42 -5.05 -10.10
C ILE A 148 -24.98 -3.90 -10.95
N GLY A 149 -24.87 -4.00 -12.29
CA GLY A 149 -25.25 -2.93 -13.21
C GLY A 149 -24.30 -1.73 -13.13
N ASP A 150 -24.80 -0.52 -13.40
CA ASP A 150 -24.02 0.71 -13.31
C ASP A 150 -23.71 1.04 -11.85
N VAL A 151 -22.44 1.10 -11.51
CA VAL A 151 -22.04 1.48 -10.14
C VAL A 151 -22.41 2.94 -9.87
N ARG A 152 -23.04 3.20 -8.73
CA ARG A 152 -23.52 4.53 -8.33
C ARG A 152 -22.72 5.11 -7.19
N HIS A 153 -22.44 4.30 -6.15
CA HIS A 153 -21.88 4.81 -4.91
C HIS A 153 -21.05 3.77 -4.18
N ILE A 154 -20.06 4.27 -3.40
CA ILE A 154 -19.25 3.48 -2.46
C ILE A 154 -19.44 4.05 -1.06
N ASN A 155 -19.68 3.19 -0.08
CA ASN A 155 -19.61 3.52 1.33
C ASN A 155 -18.47 2.73 1.99
N TRP A 156 -17.64 3.39 2.78
CA TRP A 156 -16.64 2.70 3.60
C TRP A 156 -16.65 3.22 5.04
N TYR A 157 -16.92 2.33 5.96
CA TYR A 157 -16.84 2.59 7.39
C TYR A 157 -15.71 1.74 7.99
N LEU A 158 -14.74 2.41 8.63
CA LEU A 158 -13.65 1.75 9.35
C LEU A 158 -13.55 2.35 10.75
N SER A 159 -13.72 1.54 11.77
CA SER A 159 -13.50 1.93 13.14
C SER A 159 -12.60 0.97 13.90
N LYS A 160 -11.89 1.48 14.89
CA LYS A 160 -11.05 0.71 15.81
C LYS A 160 -11.16 1.30 17.21
N THR A 161 -11.02 0.43 18.20
CA THR A 161 -10.76 0.86 19.57
C THR A 161 -9.32 1.38 19.69
N PRO A 162 -9.03 2.30 20.64
CA PRO A 162 -7.65 2.69 20.95
C PRO A 162 -6.80 1.47 21.29
N SER A 163 -5.57 1.42 20.78
CA SER A 163 -4.66 0.33 21.11
C SER A 163 -4.04 0.51 22.49
N PRO A 164 -3.55 -0.57 23.14
CA PRO A 164 -2.79 -0.44 24.39
C PRO A 164 -1.59 0.51 24.30
N VAL A 165 -0.91 0.55 23.15
CA VAL A 165 0.21 1.47 22.87
C VAL A 165 -0.29 2.93 22.84
N ASP A 166 -1.45 3.19 22.23
CA ASP A 166 -2.02 4.54 22.18
C ASP A 166 -2.42 5.03 23.59
N ILE A 167 -2.98 4.13 24.41
CA ILE A 167 -3.40 4.42 25.78
C ILE A 167 -2.19 4.62 26.71
N SER A 168 -1.10 3.84 26.53
CA SER A 168 0.12 3.94 27.35
C SER A 168 0.94 5.18 27.06
N GLY A 169 0.74 5.85 25.91
CA GLY A 169 1.55 6.97 25.47
C GLY A 169 2.93 6.57 24.97
N GLU A 170 3.19 5.29 24.75
CA GLU A 170 4.43 4.83 24.10
C GLU A 170 4.55 5.39 22.70
N TYR A 171 5.79 5.75 22.32
CA TYR A 171 6.05 6.32 21.00
C TYR A 171 5.67 5.36 19.87
N ASN A 172 4.84 5.87 18.96
CA ASN A 172 4.44 5.19 17.75
C ASN A 172 4.46 6.21 16.59
N TRP A 173 5.33 6.02 15.61
CA TRP A 173 5.46 6.95 14.49
C TRP A 173 4.12 7.16 13.74
N ARG A 174 3.22 6.17 13.75
CA ARG A 174 1.90 6.25 13.11
C ARG A 174 0.96 7.25 13.80
N THR A 175 1.24 7.62 15.02
CA THR A 175 0.42 8.56 15.80
C THR A 175 1.16 9.88 16.08
N ASP A 176 2.34 10.05 15.48
CA ASP A 176 3.11 11.29 15.49
C ASP A 176 2.74 12.15 14.27
N ALA A 177 2.10 13.31 14.52
CA ALA A 177 1.65 14.22 13.46
C ALA A 177 2.80 14.82 12.62
N ASN A 178 4.06 14.75 13.09
CA ASN A 178 5.23 15.16 12.29
C ASN A 178 5.58 14.14 11.20
N ILE A 179 5.15 12.89 11.35
CA ILE A 179 5.41 11.79 10.39
C ILE A 179 4.14 11.41 9.62
N ALA A 180 3.01 11.28 10.34
CA ALA A 180 1.70 10.91 9.79
C ALA A 180 0.65 11.87 10.35
N LYS A 181 0.30 12.93 9.63
CA LYS A 181 -0.60 14.01 10.07
C LYS A 181 -1.96 13.49 10.52
N ALA A 182 -2.51 12.54 9.79
CA ALA A 182 -3.78 11.89 10.07
C ALA A 182 -3.61 10.44 10.58
N GLY A 183 -2.44 10.10 11.07
CA GLY A 183 -2.19 8.91 11.85
C GLY A 183 -2.60 7.61 11.15
N TYR A 184 -3.40 6.82 11.85
CA TYR A 184 -3.91 5.55 11.33
C TYR A 184 -4.77 5.71 10.06
N PHE A 185 -5.35 6.90 9.81
CA PHE A 185 -6.07 7.14 8.57
C PHE A 185 -5.15 7.01 7.36
N GLU A 186 -3.99 7.68 7.36
CA GLU A 186 -3.04 7.59 6.24
C GLU A 186 -2.51 6.16 6.05
N ASP A 187 -2.22 5.45 7.14
CA ASP A 187 -1.74 4.07 7.09
C ASP A 187 -2.81 3.11 6.55
N LEU A 188 -4.06 3.24 6.98
CA LEU A 188 -5.12 2.28 6.72
C LEU A 188 -6.03 2.69 5.57
N ALA A 189 -6.51 3.95 5.55
CA ALA A 189 -7.44 4.38 4.50
C ALA A 189 -6.81 4.38 3.10
N SER A 190 -5.50 4.61 3.01
CA SER A 190 -4.76 4.51 1.75
C SER A 190 -4.99 3.19 1.02
N HIS A 191 -5.12 2.08 1.72
CA HIS A 191 -5.36 0.76 1.10
C HIS A 191 -6.71 0.64 0.40
N GLY A 192 -7.79 1.16 0.98
CA GLY A 192 -9.13 1.09 0.39
C GLY A 192 -9.31 2.15 -0.68
N LEU A 193 -8.86 3.40 -0.44
CA LEU A 193 -8.91 4.47 -1.44
C LEU A 193 -8.14 4.10 -2.70
N ASP A 194 -6.98 3.47 -2.56
CA ASP A 194 -6.19 2.94 -3.67
C ASP A 194 -6.93 1.83 -4.45
N LEU A 195 -7.67 0.93 -3.75
CA LEU A 195 -8.53 -0.06 -4.41
C LEU A 195 -9.68 0.60 -5.18
N PHE A 196 -10.29 1.65 -4.63
CA PHE A 196 -11.38 2.33 -5.31
C PHE A 196 -10.89 3.03 -6.59
N VAL A 197 -9.65 3.56 -6.57
CA VAL A 197 -8.99 4.06 -7.80
C VAL A 197 -8.77 2.93 -8.82
N LEU A 198 -8.39 1.73 -8.38
CA LEU A 198 -8.27 0.56 -9.28
C LEU A 198 -9.61 0.18 -9.93
N TYR A 199 -10.70 0.31 -9.18
CA TYR A 199 -12.03 -0.11 -9.67
C TYR A 199 -12.70 0.94 -10.56
N PHE A 200 -12.56 2.24 -10.23
CA PHE A 200 -13.41 3.29 -10.80
C PHE A 200 -12.64 4.44 -11.46
N GLY A 201 -11.33 4.30 -11.59
CA GLY A 201 -10.47 5.35 -12.13
C GLY A 201 -10.14 6.44 -11.11
N ASN A 202 -9.47 7.49 -11.57
CA ASN A 202 -8.98 8.54 -10.68
C ASN A 202 -10.10 9.27 -9.95
N VAL A 203 -9.83 9.70 -8.73
CA VAL A 203 -10.70 10.63 -8.00
C VAL A 203 -10.44 12.06 -8.51
N VAL A 204 -11.50 12.78 -8.83
CA VAL A 204 -11.42 14.15 -9.41
C VAL A 204 -11.94 15.23 -8.47
N LYS A 205 -12.68 14.85 -7.43
CA LYS A 205 -13.17 15.78 -6.38
C LYS A 205 -13.11 15.09 -5.03
N VAL A 206 -12.68 15.81 -4.02
CA VAL A 206 -12.58 15.35 -2.63
C VAL A 206 -13.04 16.46 -1.70
N SER A 207 -13.71 16.08 -0.62
CA SER A 207 -14.00 16.93 0.53
C SER A 207 -13.93 16.10 1.80
N GLY A 208 -13.26 16.62 2.83
CA GLY A 208 -13.09 15.90 4.08
C GLY A 208 -13.01 16.80 5.31
N ASN A 209 -13.13 16.17 6.47
CA ASN A 209 -12.90 16.78 7.77
C ASN A 209 -12.08 15.83 8.62
N SER A 210 -11.08 16.33 9.30
CA SER A 210 -10.20 15.56 10.17
C SER A 210 -10.03 16.21 11.53
N LEU A 211 -10.19 15.43 12.60
CA LEU A 211 -10.14 15.88 13.98
C LEU A 211 -9.27 14.96 14.83
N ASN A 212 -8.74 15.49 15.91
CA ASN A 212 -8.21 14.71 17.02
C ASN A 212 -9.27 14.75 18.14
N GLN A 213 -10.05 13.68 18.29
CA GLN A 213 -11.16 13.59 19.24
C GLN A 213 -10.74 13.06 20.60
N GLN A 214 -9.76 12.15 20.64
CA GLN A 214 -9.36 11.47 21.86
C GLN A 214 -8.29 12.23 22.66
N GLY A 215 -7.41 12.97 21.96
CA GLY A 215 -6.27 13.64 22.59
C GLY A 215 -5.20 12.69 23.14
N LEU A 216 -5.19 11.42 22.73
CA LEU A 216 -4.20 10.43 23.19
C LEU A 216 -2.84 10.63 22.52
N TYR A 217 -2.79 11.23 21.34
CA TYR A 217 -1.57 11.46 20.56
C TYR A 217 -1.74 12.70 19.66
N SER A 218 -0.69 13.09 18.94
CA SER A 218 -0.72 14.35 18.16
C SER A 218 -1.42 14.25 16.81
N ALA A 219 -1.46 13.08 16.17
CA ALA A 219 -2.11 12.87 14.89
C ALA A 219 -3.65 12.93 14.97
N LYS A 220 -4.33 13.09 13.82
CA LYS A 220 -5.80 13.02 13.74
C LYS A 220 -6.25 11.56 13.90
N ASP A 221 -7.41 11.38 14.56
CA ASP A 221 -7.95 10.05 14.88
C ASP A 221 -9.39 9.83 14.40
N ALA A 222 -10.03 10.89 13.89
CA ALA A 222 -11.38 10.86 13.34
C ALA A 222 -11.39 11.61 12.00
N VAL A 223 -11.80 10.93 10.93
CA VAL A 223 -11.86 11.49 9.58
C VAL A 223 -13.17 11.08 8.91
N ALA A 224 -13.81 12.02 8.24
CA ALA A 224 -14.96 11.77 7.36
C ALA A 224 -14.75 12.47 6.01
N ALA A 225 -15.10 11.80 4.92
CA ALA A 225 -14.88 12.33 3.58
C ALA A 225 -15.93 11.91 2.57
N SER A 226 -16.01 12.67 1.48
CA SER A 226 -16.71 12.30 0.25
C SER A 226 -15.83 12.57 -0.97
N TRP A 227 -16.02 11.79 -2.04
CA TRP A 227 -15.24 11.94 -3.26
C TRP A 227 -16.05 11.57 -4.50
N VAL A 228 -15.52 11.96 -5.68
CA VAL A 228 -16.09 11.60 -6.98
C VAL A 228 -14.97 11.08 -7.87
N HIS A 229 -15.19 9.92 -8.48
CA HIS A 229 -14.29 9.34 -9.48
C HIS A 229 -14.54 9.93 -10.88
N GLU A 230 -13.55 9.87 -11.76
CA GLU A 230 -13.69 10.29 -13.17
C GLU A 230 -14.79 9.51 -13.91
N SER A 231 -15.08 8.27 -13.50
CA SER A 231 -16.21 7.49 -13.99
C SER A 231 -17.59 8.02 -13.57
N GLY A 232 -17.64 9.02 -12.69
CA GLY A 232 -18.88 9.54 -12.10
C GLY A 232 -19.35 8.82 -10.84
N VAL A 233 -18.70 7.72 -10.45
CA VAL A 233 -18.99 7.01 -9.19
C VAL A 233 -18.65 7.93 -8.01
N THR A 234 -19.61 8.09 -7.08
CA THR A 234 -19.41 8.85 -5.85
C THR A 234 -19.00 7.95 -4.71
N GLY A 235 -18.33 8.51 -3.70
CA GLY A 235 -17.96 7.75 -2.52
C GLY A 235 -18.09 8.56 -1.23
N THR A 236 -18.35 7.86 -0.13
CA THR A 236 -18.28 8.40 1.22
C THR A 236 -17.50 7.46 2.12
N GLY A 237 -16.80 8.04 3.11
CA GLY A 237 -16.05 7.25 4.08
C GLY A 237 -16.00 7.91 5.46
N SER A 238 -15.94 7.07 6.48
CA SER A 238 -15.75 7.48 7.86
C SER A 238 -14.74 6.54 8.53
N TRP A 239 -13.70 7.13 9.12
CA TRP A 239 -12.61 6.42 9.78
C TRP A 239 -12.46 6.98 11.20
N ASN A 240 -12.58 6.13 12.22
CA ASN A 240 -12.42 6.55 13.61
C ASN A 240 -11.61 5.52 14.41
N PHE A 241 -10.55 6.00 15.05
CA PHE A 241 -9.60 5.16 15.79
C PHE A 241 -9.74 5.27 17.31
N GLY A 242 -10.87 5.80 17.76
CA GLY A 242 -11.29 5.93 19.16
C GLY A 242 -12.70 5.40 19.45
N SER A 243 -13.21 4.53 18.58
CA SER A 243 -14.57 3.99 18.65
C SER A 243 -14.70 2.90 19.72
N PHE A 244 -15.96 2.63 20.10
CA PHE A 244 -16.30 1.56 21.03
C PHE A 244 -15.96 0.16 20.49
N GLU A 245 -16.08 -0.05 19.17
CA GLU A 245 -15.87 -1.35 18.52
C GLU A 245 -15.05 -1.25 17.23
N ARG A 246 -14.45 -2.39 16.85
CA ARG A 246 -13.86 -2.55 15.53
C ARG A 246 -14.93 -2.86 14.48
N ALA A 247 -14.91 -2.14 13.39
CA ALA A 247 -15.68 -2.48 12.19
C ALA A 247 -14.88 -2.10 10.93
N ASP A 248 -15.03 -2.89 9.88
CA ASP A 248 -14.47 -2.64 8.54
C ASP A 248 -15.51 -3.10 7.52
N ARG A 249 -16.24 -2.15 6.92
CA ARG A 249 -17.36 -2.44 6.02
C ARG A 249 -17.30 -1.56 4.80
N VAL A 250 -17.14 -2.19 3.64
CA VAL A 250 -17.27 -1.54 2.34
C VAL A 250 -18.52 -2.05 1.66
N GLU A 251 -19.31 -1.14 1.10
CA GLU A 251 -20.47 -1.43 0.28
C GLU A 251 -20.33 -0.67 -1.05
N ILE A 252 -20.35 -1.40 -2.17
CA ILE A 252 -20.41 -0.85 -3.51
C ILE A 252 -21.82 -1.06 -4.04
N ILE A 253 -22.51 0.02 -4.36
CA ILE A 253 -23.92 0.04 -4.74
C ILE A 253 -24.02 0.32 -6.24
N GLY A 254 -24.64 -0.61 -6.97
CA GLY A 254 -24.98 -0.49 -8.38
C GLY A 254 -26.47 -0.31 -8.63
N SER A 255 -26.86 -0.19 -9.89
CA SER A 255 -28.28 -0.07 -10.29
C SER A 255 -29.07 -1.36 -10.12
N ASN A 256 -28.41 -2.54 -10.11
CA ASN A 256 -29.05 -3.85 -10.10
C ASN A 256 -28.57 -4.75 -8.95
N GLY A 257 -27.76 -4.21 -8.03
CA GLY A 257 -27.24 -4.97 -6.91
C GLY A 257 -26.17 -4.24 -6.13
N LYS A 258 -25.56 -4.97 -5.20
CA LYS A 258 -24.46 -4.46 -4.38
C LYS A 258 -23.39 -5.52 -4.11
N ILE A 259 -22.19 -5.05 -3.79
CA ILE A 259 -21.07 -5.86 -3.32
C ILE A 259 -20.67 -5.38 -1.92
N GLU A 260 -20.53 -6.32 -0.98
CA GLU A 260 -20.12 -6.06 0.39
C GLU A 260 -18.82 -6.82 0.71
N PHE A 261 -17.88 -6.15 1.36
CA PHE A 261 -16.60 -6.74 1.76
C PHE A 261 -15.90 -5.91 2.85
N ALA A 262 -14.79 -6.42 3.36
CA ALA A 262 -13.88 -5.67 4.23
C ALA A 262 -12.51 -5.49 3.56
N VAL A 263 -11.84 -4.35 3.83
CA VAL A 263 -10.49 -4.09 3.34
C VAL A 263 -9.45 -4.88 4.13
N PHE A 264 -9.65 -5.05 5.44
CA PHE A 264 -8.70 -5.65 6.37
C PHE A 264 -9.17 -6.96 6.98
N ASP A 265 -10.48 -7.07 7.28
CA ASP A 265 -11.03 -8.23 7.95
C ASP A 265 -11.23 -9.38 6.95
N ASP A 266 -10.93 -10.60 7.39
CA ASP A 266 -11.05 -11.80 6.55
C ASP A 266 -12.48 -12.35 6.60
N VAL A 267 -13.41 -11.59 6.02
CA VAL A 267 -14.82 -11.95 5.90
C VAL A 267 -15.14 -12.32 4.45
N PRO A 268 -16.19 -13.10 4.18
CA PRO A 268 -16.62 -13.41 2.82
C PRO A 268 -16.86 -12.14 1.98
N LEU A 269 -16.64 -12.26 0.67
CA LEU A 269 -17.14 -11.29 -0.31
C LEU A 269 -18.60 -11.62 -0.58
N VAL A 270 -19.48 -10.63 -0.56
CA VAL A 270 -20.91 -10.83 -0.79
C VAL A 270 -21.35 -10.05 -2.01
N LEU A 271 -21.92 -10.73 -2.97
CA LEU A 271 -22.65 -10.14 -4.09
C LEU A 271 -24.14 -10.34 -3.85
N THR A 272 -24.92 -9.27 -3.89
CA THR A 272 -26.39 -9.33 -3.78
C THR A 272 -27.01 -8.63 -4.97
N THR A 273 -27.90 -9.32 -5.66
CA THR A 273 -28.74 -8.80 -6.73
C THR A 273 -30.22 -9.08 -6.40
N GLU A 274 -31.13 -8.66 -7.25
CA GLU A 274 -32.56 -8.96 -7.08
C GLU A 274 -32.84 -10.49 -7.09
N ASN A 275 -32.03 -11.26 -7.82
CA ASN A 275 -32.26 -12.69 -8.07
C ASN A 275 -31.30 -13.63 -7.32
N GLU A 276 -30.21 -13.11 -6.77
CA GLU A 276 -29.14 -13.94 -6.21
C GLU A 276 -28.43 -13.23 -5.05
N ARG A 277 -28.04 -14.02 -4.04
CA ARG A 277 -27.05 -13.63 -3.02
C ARG A 277 -25.95 -14.69 -3.01
N GLN A 278 -24.75 -14.28 -3.41
CA GLN A 278 -23.55 -15.11 -3.46
C GLN A 278 -22.57 -14.70 -2.36
N GLU A 279 -22.05 -15.67 -1.60
CA GLU A 279 -20.96 -15.47 -0.65
C GLU A 279 -19.75 -16.30 -1.09
N ILE A 280 -18.57 -15.67 -1.12
CA ILE A 280 -17.32 -16.33 -1.53
C ILE A 280 -16.24 -16.04 -0.50
N GLU A 281 -15.63 -17.09 0.03
CA GLU A 281 -14.42 -17.02 0.84
C GLU A 281 -13.21 -17.14 -0.07
N ILE A 282 -12.33 -16.13 -0.06
CA ILE A 282 -11.05 -16.14 -0.76
C ILE A 282 -9.98 -15.76 0.27
N PRO A 283 -9.24 -16.75 0.80
CA PRO A 283 -8.26 -16.51 1.85
C PRO A 283 -7.07 -15.71 1.34
N HIS A 284 -6.45 -14.97 2.24
CA HIS A 284 -5.18 -14.31 1.96
C HIS A 284 -4.03 -15.32 1.84
N PRO A 285 -3.01 -15.04 1.02
CA PRO A 285 -1.80 -15.85 1.00
C PRO A 285 -1.04 -15.69 2.33
N GLU A 286 -0.26 -16.68 2.71
CA GLU A 286 0.60 -16.64 3.90
C GLU A 286 1.47 -15.37 3.95
N ASN A 287 2.07 -15.00 2.82
CA ASN A 287 2.80 -13.75 2.67
C ASN A 287 1.96 -12.78 1.84
N ILE A 288 1.32 -11.83 2.49
CA ILE A 288 0.29 -10.97 1.92
C ILE A 288 0.75 -10.20 0.66
N GLN A 289 2.04 -9.93 0.51
CA GLN A 289 2.60 -9.22 -0.64
C GLN A 289 3.03 -10.16 -1.80
N LEU A 290 2.84 -11.47 -1.68
CA LEU A 290 3.36 -12.43 -2.66
C LEU A 290 2.90 -12.14 -4.11
N TYR A 291 1.61 -11.88 -4.32
CA TYR A 291 1.09 -11.59 -5.66
C TYR A 291 1.57 -10.24 -6.21
N HIS A 292 1.76 -9.26 -5.33
CA HIS A 292 2.33 -7.97 -5.69
C HIS A 292 3.77 -8.14 -6.20
N VAL A 293 4.59 -8.90 -5.47
CA VAL A 293 5.99 -9.16 -5.83
C VAL A 293 6.10 -10.00 -7.11
N LYS A 294 5.22 -11.00 -7.31
CA LYS A 294 5.13 -11.75 -8.58
C LYS A 294 4.80 -10.85 -9.75
N ASN A 295 3.81 -9.97 -9.60
CA ASN A 295 3.46 -9.00 -10.65
C ASN A 295 4.61 -8.03 -10.96
N MET A 296 5.48 -7.69 -9.99
CA MET A 296 6.69 -6.92 -10.28
C MET A 296 7.64 -7.68 -11.20
N ASN A 297 7.86 -8.99 -10.96
CA ASN A 297 8.66 -9.80 -11.87
C ASN A 297 8.07 -9.83 -13.27
N ASP A 298 6.77 -10.08 -13.39
CA ASP A 298 6.08 -10.11 -14.68
C ASP A 298 6.17 -8.76 -15.41
N HIS A 299 6.08 -7.64 -14.69
CA HIS A 299 6.29 -6.30 -15.26
C HIS A 299 7.73 -6.12 -15.75
N LEU A 300 8.74 -6.48 -14.96
CA LEU A 300 10.14 -6.34 -15.32
C LEU A 300 10.51 -7.22 -16.52
N ARG A 301 9.81 -8.35 -16.71
CA ARG A 301 9.92 -9.23 -17.90
C ARG A 301 9.10 -8.74 -19.10
N GLY A 302 8.27 -7.71 -18.92
CA GLY A 302 7.42 -7.14 -19.97
C GLY A 302 6.16 -7.96 -20.27
N ALA A 303 5.79 -8.89 -19.40
CA ALA A 303 4.59 -9.72 -19.56
C ALA A 303 3.31 -8.96 -19.24
N ILE A 304 3.32 -8.08 -18.23
CA ILE A 304 2.18 -7.25 -17.81
C ILE A 304 2.62 -5.83 -17.45
N GLN A 305 1.64 -4.94 -17.32
CA GLN A 305 1.82 -3.68 -16.59
C GLN A 305 1.46 -3.90 -15.12
N HIS A 306 2.38 -3.54 -14.21
CA HIS A 306 2.09 -3.65 -12.78
C HIS A 306 0.95 -2.70 -12.38
N PRO A 307 -0.07 -3.16 -11.62
CA PRO A 307 -1.24 -2.34 -11.30
C PRO A 307 -0.95 -1.21 -10.30
N SER A 308 0.15 -1.28 -9.55
CA SER A 308 0.55 -0.27 -8.55
C SER A 308 1.91 0.32 -8.89
N THR A 309 1.91 1.56 -9.37
CA THR A 309 3.09 2.30 -9.83
C THR A 309 3.28 3.58 -9.03
N GLY A 310 4.38 4.30 -9.23
CA GLY A 310 4.60 5.62 -8.64
C GLY A 310 3.47 6.60 -8.97
N VAL A 311 2.92 6.56 -10.20
CA VAL A 311 1.80 7.44 -10.60
C VAL A 311 0.53 7.14 -9.80
N THR A 312 0.15 5.86 -9.68
CA THR A 312 -1.04 5.48 -8.91
C THR A 312 -0.85 5.74 -7.42
N GLY A 313 0.35 5.48 -6.89
CA GLY A 313 0.70 5.77 -5.49
C GLY A 313 0.64 7.26 -5.17
N ALA A 314 1.18 8.11 -6.05
CA ALA A 314 1.08 9.56 -5.91
C ALA A 314 -0.37 10.04 -5.92
N HIS A 315 -1.22 9.48 -6.80
CA HIS A 315 -2.64 9.84 -6.81
C HIS A 315 -3.36 9.46 -5.52
N THR A 316 -3.05 8.30 -4.94
CA THR A 316 -3.58 7.90 -3.63
C THR A 316 -3.15 8.88 -2.52
N ASN A 317 -1.91 9.34 -2.52
CA ASN A 317 -1.44 10.37 -1.59
C ASN A 317 -2.18 11.70 -1.79
N TRP A 318 -2.42 12.12 -3.05
CA TRP A 318 -3.22 13.30 -3.33
C TRP A 318 -4.62 13.23 -2.73
N ILE A 319 -5.27 12.06 -2.79
CA ILE A 319 -6.59 11.84 -2.17
C ILE A 319 -6.49 12.01 -0.64
N LEU A 320 -5.49 11.39 -0.01
CA LEU A 320 -5.28 11.48 1.44
C LEU A 320 -5.06 12.93 1.87
N ASP A 321 -4.13 13.65 1.21
CA ASP A 321 -3.82 15.05 1.52
C ASP A 321 -5.05 15.94 1.34
N SER A 322 -5.84 15.72 0.26
CA SER A 322 -7.07 16.48 0.00
C SER A 322 -8.18 16.23 1.02
N ILE A 323 -8.22 15.06 1.66
CA ILE A 323 -9.19 14.74 2.71
C ILE A 323 -8.84 15.46 4.03
N ILE A 324 -7.56 15.59 4.34
CA ILE A 324 -7.10 16.11 5.63
C ILE A 324 -6.70 17.61 5.60
N ALA A 325 -6.78 18.24 4.43
CA ALA A 325 -6.41 19.64 4.18
C ALA A 325 -7.22 20.65 5.00
#